data_8aa72117c910b113dac83aa3f5962ac7
#
_entry.id   8aa72117c910b113dac83aa3f5962ac7
#
_cell.length_a   1.000
_cell.length_b   1.000
_cell.length_c   1.000
_cell.angle_alpha   90.00
_cell.angle_beta   90.00
_cell.angle_gamma   90.00
#
_symmetry.space_group_name_H-M   'P 1'
#
loop_
_entity.id
_entity.type
_entity.pdbx_description
1 polymer ?
#
loop_
_entity_poly.entity_id
_entity_poly.type
_entity_poly.pdbx_seq_one_letter_code
_entity_poly.pdbx_strand_id
1 'polypeptide(L)'
;MSKMNPNVKQVVIAGGGTAGWLSAAILAADRAAVASADFHITLIESPDIAPIGVGEGTWPSMRATLKRIGVSETDFIRECSASFKQGSKFVGWTHGKSETYYHPFSLPQGYDDINLAADWQAFSEQVSFADAVSAQSTLCEHGLAPKQIATPEYVPVANYGYHLDSAKFSSFLQKHCVEKLGVTHVLANISEINAHPNGDIASLSLHSGEPIEGDLFIDCTGFASLLLGQHYQIPLVSQQDILFNDTALAAQVPYARADDPVASATLATAQTAGWIWDIGLPHRRGVGYVYSSAHTTR
;
A
#
# COMPACT_ATOMS: atom_id res chain seq x y z
N MET A 1 -7.94 3.08 23.05
CA MET A 1 -8.51 4.02 22.06
C MET A 1 -8.45 5.42 22.68
N SER A 2 -7.62 6.30 22.14
CA SER A 2 -7.63 7.71 22.52
C SER A 2 -8.97 8.32 22.14
N LYS A 3 -9.65 8.97 23.09
CA LYS A 3 -10.88 9.71 22.79
C LYS A 3 -10.49 10.89 21.87
N MET A 4 -11.07 10.96 20.68
CA MET A 4 -10.93 12.14 19.84
C MET A 4 -11.38 13.39 20.61
N ASN A 5 -10.68 14.50 20.36
CA ASN A 5 -11.08 15.80 20.94
C ASN A 5 -12.54 16.09 20.51
N PRO A 6 -13.47 16.31 21.46
CA PRO A 6 -14.89 16.52 21.12
C PRO A 6 -15.13 17.78 20.26
N ASN A 7 -14.13 18.61 20.06
CA ASN A 7 -14.21 19.83 19.25
C ASN A 7 -13.89 19.62 17.75
N VAL A 8 -13.40 18.44 17.33
CA VAL A 8 -13.14 18.18 15.90
C VAL A 8 -14.47 17.86 15.21
N LYS A 9 -14.90 18.75 14.31
CA LYS A 9 -16.13 18.62 13.51
C LYS A 9 -15.86 18.49 12.01
N GLN A 10 -14.75 19.06 11.54
CA GLN A 10 -14.36 19.06 10.14
C GLN A 10 -12.95 18.47 10.00
N VAL A 11 -12.85 17.33 9.32
CA VAL A 11 -11.58 16.71 8.95
C VAL A 11 -11.36 16.93 7.46
N VAL A 12 -10.25 17.56 7.11
CA VAL A 12 -9.88 17.85 5.73
C VAL A 12 -8.66 17.02 5.34
N ILE A 13 -8.78 16.25 4.27
CA ILE A 13 -7.71 15.43 3.72
C ILE A 13 -7.25 16.06 2.42
N ALA A 14 -5.99 16.45 2.35
CA ALA A 14 -5.36 16.98 1.14
C ALA A 14 -4.65 15.85 0.39
N GLY A 15 -5.14 15.52 -0.83
CA GLY A 15 -4.58 14.50 -1.70
C GLY A 15 -5.48 13.29 -1.92
N GLY A 16 -5.86 13.06 -3.18
CA GLY A 16 -6.80 12.02 -3.65
C GLY A 16 -6.13 10.70 -4.09
N GLY A 17 -4.88 10.45 -3.69
CA GLY A 17 -4.22 9.17 -3.92
C GLY A 17 -4.74 8.07 -2.97
N THR A 18 -4.20 6.86 -3.10
CA THR A 18 -4.57 5.70 -2.26
C THR A 18 -4.49 6.00 -0.77
N ALA A 19 -3.47 6.76 -0.32
CA ALA A 19 -3.30 7.12 1.09
C ALA A 19 -4.46 8.01 1.59
N GLY A 20 -4.86 9.02 0.80
CA GLY A 20 -5.97 9.90 1.15
C GLY A 20 -7.29 9.17 1.23
N TRP A 21 -7.63 8.38 0.22
CA TRP A 21 -8.87 7.62 0.20
C TRP A 21 -8.94 6.53 1.27
N LEU A 22 -7.82 5.84 1.58
CA LEU A 22 -7.76 4.89 2.71
C LEU A 22 -7.95 5.60 4.05
N SER A 23 -7.31 6.75 4.24
CA SER A 23 -7.47 7.56 5.46
C SER A 23 -8.93 8.01 5.62
N ALA A 24 -9.55 8.50 4.56
CA ALA A 24 -10.96 8.88 4.55
C ALA A 24 -11.88 7.70 4.88
N ALA A 25 -11.64 6.54 4.25
CA ALA A 25 -12.44 5.34 4.47
C ALA A 25 -12.37 4.83 5.91
N ILE A 26 -11.16 4.77 6.49
CA ILE A 26 -10.96 4.30 7.87
C ILE A 26 -11.65 5.25 8.86
N LEU A 27 -11.44 6.55 8.73
CA LEU A 27 -12.07 7.55 9.59
C LEU A 27 -13.59 7.53 9.49
N ALA A 28 -14.13 7.40 8.28
CA ALA A 28 -15.57 7.34 8.06
C ALA A 28 -16.19 6.05 8.63
N ALA A 29 -15.52 4.90 8.48
CA ALA A 29 -15.97 3.64 9.07
C ALA A 29 -15.96 3.69 10.60
N ASP A 30 -14.92 4.28 11.19
CA ASP A 30 -14.82 4.44 12.65
C ASP A 30 -15.86 5.42 13.19
N ARG A 31 -16.12 6.52 12.47
CA ARG A 31 -17.22 7.45 12.80
C ARG A 31 -18.55 6.71 12.89
N ALA A 32 -18.85 5.87 11.91
CA ALA A 32 -20.09 5.10 11.88
C ALA A 32 -20.20 4.08 13.05
N ALA A 33 -19.08 3.60 13.56
CA ALA A 33 -19.03 2.66 14.69
C ALA A 33 -19.16 3.31 16.06
N VAL A 34 -19.04 4.65 16.17
CA VAL A 34 -19.07 5.40 17.42
C VAL A 34 -20.25 6.37 17.41
N ALA A 35 -21.31 6.04 18.14
CA ALA A 35 -22.57 6.80 18.16
C ALA A 35 -22.44 8.29 18.56
N SER A 36 -21.33 8.69 19.19
CA SER A 36 -21.07 10.09 19.58
C SER A 36 -20.10 10.81 18.63
N ALA A 37 -19.59 10.15 17.58
CA ALA A 37 -18.68 10.75 16.62
C ALA A 37 -19.49 11.51 15.55
N ASP A 38 -19.51 12.83 15.68
CA ASP A 38 -20.21 13.74 14.77
C ASP A 38 -19.20 14.68 14.12
N PHE A 39 -18.56 14.21 13.06
CA PHE A 39 -17.63 14.99 12.25
C PHE A 39 -17.79 14.68 10.76
N HIS A 40 -17.50 15.67 9.93
CA HIS A 40 -17.51 15.56 8.49
C HIS A 40 -16.10 15.34 7.95
N ILE A 41 -15.98 14.60 6.85
CA ILE A 41 -14.72 14.35 6.16
C ILE A 41 -14.83 14.93 4.76
N THR A 42 -13.93 15.85 4.44
CA THR A 42 -13.78 16.40 3.09
C THR A 42 -12.41 16.00 2.56
N LEU A 43 -12.36 15.39 1.38
CA LEU A 43 -11.13 15.07 0.68
C LEU A 43 -11.00 15.95 -0.55
N ILE A 44 -9.86 16.65 -0.67
CA ILE A 44 -9.51 17.52 -1.79
C ILE A 44 -8.54 16.76 -2.69
N GLU A 45 -8.90 16.60 -3.96
CA GLU A 45 -8.10 15.92 -4.98
C GLU A 45 -7.81 16.88 -6.13
N SER A 46 -6.54 16.94 -6.55
CA SER A 46 -6.15 17.71 -7.73
C SER A 46 -6.63 17.02 -9.01
N PRO A 47 -7.28 17.73 -9.94
CA PRO A 47 -7.61 17.18 -11.26
C PRO A 47 -6.39 17.01 -12.17
N ASP A 48 -5.26 17.65 -11.85
CA ASP A 48 -4.09 17.74 -12.72
C ASP A 48 -3.00 16.73 -12.35
N ILE A 49 -3.11 16.05 -11.18
CA ILE A 49 -2.12 15.09 -10.70
C ILE A 49 -2.65 13.68 -10.93
N ALA A 50 -2.09 13.01 -11.94
CA ALA A 50 -2.41 11.61 -12.17
C ALA A 50 -1.87 10.71 -11.04
N PRO A 51 -2.61 9.67 -10.63
CA PRO A 51 -2.10 8.70 -9.68
C PRO A 51 -0.81 8.04 -10.19
N ILE A 52 0.23 8.03 -9.36
CA ILE A 52 1.45 7.29 -9.65
C ILE A 52 1.20 5.86 -9.22
N GLY A 53 1.18 4.93 -10.17
CA GLY A 53 1.01 3.53 -9.83
C GLY A 53 1.23 2.59 -11.00
N VAL A 54 1.97 1.54 -10.76
CA VAL A 54 2.33 0.52 -11.76
C VAL A 54 1.68 -0.80 -11.41
N GLY A 55 1.65 -1.13 -10.15
CA GLY A 55 1.15 -2.27 -9.47
C GLY A 55 1.69 -2.22 -8.05
N GLU A 56 0.83 -2.45 -7.08
CA GLU A 56 1.17 -2.36 -5.67
C GLU A 56 1.09 -3.74 -5.01
N GLY A 57 1.96 -3.97 -4.02
CA GLY A 57 1.89 -5.15 -3.17
C GLY A 57 1.53 -4.76 -1.74
N THR A 58 0.51 -5.38 -1.18
CA THR A 58 0.08 -5.11 0.19
C THR A 58 0.62 -6.12 1.19
N TRP A 59 0.51 -5.78 2.47
CA TRP A 59 0.68 -6.69 3.58
C TRP A 59 -0.65 -7.38 3.95
N PRO A 60 -0.62 -8.51 4.68
CA PRO A 60 -1.83 -9.19 5.12
C PRO A 60 -2.81 -8.34 5.94
N SER A 61 -2.32 -7.28 6.60
CA SER A 61 -3.14 -6.30 7.33
C SER A 61 -4.17 -5.60 6.44
N MET A 62 -3.96 -5.52 5.13
CA MET A 62 -4.91 -4.92 4.19
C MET A 62 -6.27 -5.63 4.22
N ARG A 63 -6.31 -6.95 4.45
CA ARG A 63 -7.58 -7.69 4.61
C ARG A 63 -8.44 -7.14 5.74
N ALA A 64 -7.80 -6.89 6.89
CA ALA A 64 -8.49 -6.29 8.03
C ALA A 64 -8.95 -4.86 7.74
N THR A 65 -8.14 -4.08 7.03
CA THR A 65 -8.49 -2.72 6.60
C THR A 65 -9.70 -2.72 5.67
N LEU A 66 -9.68 -3.52 4.60
CA LEU A 66 -10.80 -3.61 3.65
C LEU A 66 -12.09 -4.08 4.33
N LYS A 67 -11.99 -5.10 5.20
CA LYS A 67 -13.13 -5.57 5.99
C LYS A 67 -13.67 -4.48 6.92
N ARG A 68 -12.79 -3.72 7.59
CA ARG A 68 -13.16 -2.62 8.50
C ARG A 68 -13.95 -1.53 7.80
N ILE A 69 -13.55 -1.16 6.58
CA ILE A 69 -14.23 -0.14 5.78
C ILE A 69 -15.46 -0.68 5.01
N GLY A 70 -15.83 -1.94 5.20
CA GLY A 70 -17.05 -2.54 4.63
C GLY A 70 -16.94 -2.89 3.14
N VAL A 71 -15.74 -3.13 2.63
CA VAL A 71 -15.50 -3.56 1.24
C VAL A 71 -15.68 -5.06 1.11
N SER A 72 -16.37 -5.55 0.06
CA SER A 72 -16.38 -6.95 -0.33
C SER A 72 -15.03 -7.34 -0.95
N GLU A 73 -14.43 -8.44 -0.51
CA GLU A 73 -13.18 -8.94 -1.08
C GLU A 73 -13.34 -9.30 -2.56
N THR A 74 -14.50 -9.86 -2.92
CA THR A 74 -14.82 -10.23 -4.30
C THR A 74 -14.86 -9.02 -5.21
N ASP A 75 -15.53 -7.93 -4.80
CA ASP A 75 -15.62 -6.71 -5.58
C ASP A 75 -14.24 -6.03 -5.69
N PHE A 76 -13.50 -5.98 -4.58
CA PHE A 76 -12.13 -5.48 -4.59
C PHE A 76 -11.23 -6.23 -5.58
N ILE A 77 -11.23 -7.56 -5.55
CA ILE A 77 -10.41 -8.38 -6.48
C ILE A 77 -10.78 -8.08 -7.94
N ARG A 78 -12.06 -7.98 -8.26
CA ARG A 78 -12.55 -7.72 -9.62
C ARG A 78 -12.23 -6.31 -10.08
N GLU A 79 -12.63 -5.31 -9.30
CA GLU A 79 -12.57 -3.90 -9.72
C GLU A 79 -11.14 -3.36 -9.68
N CYS A 80 -10.30 -3.83 -8.76
CA CYS A 80 -8.91 -3.39 -8.65
C CYS A 80 -7.91 -4.27 -9.43
N SER A 81 -8.40 -5.22 -10.26
CA SER A 81 -7.54 -6.22 -10.92
C SER A 81 -6.54 -6.84 -9.96
N ALA A 82 -7.01 -7.20 -8.77
CA ALA A 82 -6.15 -7.73 -7.73
C ALA A 82 -5.85 -9.22 -7.94
N SER A 83 -4.70 -9.65 -7.44
CA SER A 83 -4.28 -11.04 -7.31
C SER A 83 -3.76 -11.30 -5.90
N PHE A 84 -3.61 -12.58 -5.53
CA PHE A 84 -3.07 -12.93 -4.22
C PHE A 84 -1.56 -12.69 -4.15
N LYS A 85 -1.11 -12.12 -3.02
CA LYS A 85 0.28 -12.05 -2.63
C LYS A 85 0.49 -12.88 -1.36
N GLN A 86 1.34 -13.90 -1.44
CA GLN A 86 1.61 -14.83 -0.34
C GLN A 86 2.97 -14.60 0.33
N GLY A 87 3.73 -13.63 -0.18
CA GLY A 87 5.06 -13.28 0.31
C GLY A 87 5.88 -12.55 -0.74
N SER A 88 7.19 -12.63 -0.58
CA SER A 88 8.16 -12.14 -1.56
C SER A 88 9.18 -13.25 -1.88
N LYS A 89 9.55 -13.38 -3.15
CA LYS A 89 10.63 -14.25 -3.62
C LYS A 89 11.84 -13.37 -3.93
N PHE A 90 12.92 -13.62 -3.27
CA PHE A 90 14.18 -12.93 -3.45
C PHE A 90 15.10 -13.75 -4.36
N VAL A 91 15.71 -13.09 -5.34
CA VAL A 91 16.60 -13.71 -6.33
C VAL A 91 17.93 -12.97 -6.35
N GLY A 92 19.03 -13.68 -6.09
CA GLY A 92 20.38 -13.15 -6.16
C GLY A 92 20.79 -12.18 -5.04
N TRP A 93 20.11 -12.18 -3.91
CA TRP A 93 20.36 -11.21 -2.82
C TRP A 93 21.53 -11.60 -1.90
N THR A 94 21.85 -12.89 -1.80
CA THR A 94 22.86 -13.37 -0.85
C THR A 94 24.24 -13.46 -1.50
N HIS A 95 24.33 -14.03 -2.68
CA HIS A 95 25.60 -14.32 -3.36
C HIS A 95 25.71 -13.71 -4.76
N GLY A 96 24.74 -12.90 -5.18
CA GLY A 96 24.71 -12.27 -6.51
C GLY A 96 24.56 -13.28 -7.66
N LYS A 97 23.98 -14.44 -7.40
CA LYS A 97 23.75 -15.53 -8.36
C LYS A 97 22.26 -15.83 -8.50
N SER A 98 21.92 -16.97 -9.05
CA SER A 98 20.55 -17.42 -9.24
C SER A 98 19.90 -18.06 -8.00
N GLU A 99 20.52 -17.93 -6.83
CA GLU A 99 19.93 -18.42 -5.59
C GLU A 99 18.60 -17.70 -5.31
N THR A 100 17.67 -18.45 -4.76
CA THR A 100 16.33 -17.93 -4.42
C THR A 100 15.94 -18.32 -3.02
N TYR A 101 15.21 -17.44 -2.34
CA TYR A 101 14.53 -17.75 -1.10
C TYR A 101 13.24 -16.98 -1.00
N TYR A 102 12.33 -17.48 -0.16
CA TYR A 102 11.05 -16.85 0.10
C TYR A 102 11.02 -16.18 1.47
N HIS A 103 10.25 -15.10 1.55
CA HIS A 103 9.74 -14.53 2.79
C HIS A 103 8.22 -14.69 2.77
N PRO A 104 7.69 -15.82 3.28
CA PRO A 104 6.27 -16.11 3.29
C PRO A 104 5.53 -15.25 4.31
N PHE A 105 4.21 -15.07 4.11
CA PHE A 105 3.38 -14.32 5.06
C PHE A 105 2.82 -15.17 6.20
N SER A 106 2.80 -16.48 6.06
CA SER A 106 2.43 -17.37 7.17
C SER A 106 3.58 -17.45 8.16
N LEU A 107 3.28 -17.17 9.42
CA LEU A 107 4.25 -17.36 10.49
C LEU A 107 4.53 -18.85 10.70
N PRO A 108 5.77 -19.22 11.03
CA PRO A 108 6.10 -20.58 11.41
C PRO A 108 5.29 -21.05 12.63
N GLN A 109 4.92 -22.30 12.65
CA GLN A 109 4.31 -22.89 13.85
C GLN A 109 5.30 -22.86 15.01
N GLY A 110 4.87 -22.37 16.18
CA GLY A 110 5.73 -22.22 17.37
C GLY A 110 6.66 -21.01 17.33
N TYR A 111 6.40 -20.05 16.44
CA TYR A 111 7.22 -18.84 16.26
C TYR A 111 7.49 -18.07 17.56
N ASP A 112 6.51 -18.00 18.45
CA ASP A 112 6.62 -17.28 19.73
C ASP A 112 7.33 -18.10 20.84
N ASP A 113 7.44 -19.43 20.67
CA ASP A 113 7.88 -20.34 21.74
C ASP A 113 9.25 -20.98 21.46
N ILE A 114 9.67 -21.08 20.20
CA ILE A 114 10.83 -21.88 19.77
C ILE A 114 11.74 -21.06 18.85
N ASN A 115 13.07 -21.15 19.07
CA ASN A 115 14.06 -20.61 18.15
C ASN A 115 14.27 -21.55 16.95
N LEU A 116 13.32 -21.57 16.03
CA LEU A 116 13.34 -22.42 14.84
C LEU A 116 14.57 -22.21 13.94
N ALA A 117 15.16 -21.01 13.94
CA ALA A 117 16.33 -20.71 13.14
C ALA A 117 17.57 -21.47 13.62
N ALA A 118 17.73 -21.63 14.94
CA ALA A 118 18.84 -22.39 15.51
C ALA A 118 18.76 -23.88 15.15
N ASP A 119 17.59 -24.46 15.23
CA ASP A 119 17.38 -25.87 14.87
C ASP A 119 17.56 -26.10 13.36
N TRP A 120 17.10 -25.16 12.52
CA TRP A 120 17.24 -25.22 11.08
C TRP A 120 18.71 -25.14 10.62
N GLN A 121 19.58 -24.44 11.32
CA GLN A 121 20.99 -24.25 10.91
C GLN A 121 21.71 -25.57 10.58
N ALA A 122 21.38 -26.65 11.28
CA ALA A 122 21.96 -27.99 11.03
C ALA A 122 21.58 -28.55 9.64
N PHE A 123 20.53 -28.03 9.01
CA PHE A 123 19.98 -28.50 7.74
C PHE A 123 19.96 -27.43 6.64
N SER A 124 20.59 -26.29 6.89
CA SER A 124 20.55 -25.11 6.01
C SER A 124 21.06 -25.36 4.58
N GLU A 125 21.99 -26.30 4.41
CA GLU A 125 22.48 -26.73 3.10
C GLU A 125 21.49 -27.62 2.32
N GLN A 126 20.49 -28.19 2.98
CA GLN A 126 19.55 -29.16 2.40
C GLN A 126 18.19 -28.53 2.09
N VAL A 127 17.74 -27.60 2.92
CA VAL A 127 16.42 -26.98 2.81
C VAL A 127 16.48 -25.51 3.20
N SER A 128 15.81 -24.63 2.45
CA SER A 128 15.70 -23.22 2.82
C SER A 128 14.92 -23.06 4.13
N PHE A 129 15.16 -22.00 4.88
CA PHE A 129 14.41 -21.75 6.12
C PHE A 129 12.91 -21.66 5.85
N ALA A 130 12.51 -20.95 4.79
CA ALA A 130 11.10 -20.81 4.42
C ALA A 130 10.41 -22.16 4.16
N ASP A 131 11.10 -23.07 3.45
CA ASP A 131 10.56 -24.41 3.13
C ASP A 131 10.52 -25.32 4.36
N ALA A 132 11.46 -25.14 5.29
CA ALA A 132 11.50 -25.90 6.52
C ALA A 132 10.33 -25.56 7.47
N VAL A 133 9.85 -24.32 7.46
CA VAL A 133 8.88 -23.82 8.45
C VAL A 133 7.50 -23.44 7.86
N SER A 134 7.36 -23.44 6.53
CA SER A 134 6.11 -23.04 5.86
C SER A 134 5.92 -23.75 4.54
N ALA A 135 4.70 -24.19 4.25
CA ALA A 135 4.33 -24.71 2.92
C ALA A 135 4.10 -23.60 1.87
N GLN A 136 4.22 -22.33 2.25
CA GLN A 136 3.75 -21.22 1.41
C GLN A 136 4.65 -20.96 0.20
N SER A 137 5.97 -21.18 0.31
CA SER A 137 6.87 -21.17 -0.84
C SER A 137 6.48 -22.20 -1.88
N THR A 138 6.16 -23.43 -1.45
CA THR A 138 5.65 -24.49 -2.33
C THR A 138 4.34 -24.10 -3.01
N LEU A 139 3.40 -23.46 -2.29
CA LEU A 139 2.17 -22.95 -2.90
C LEU A 139 2.47 -21.93 -4.00
N CYS A 140 3.40 -21.01 -3.76
CA CYS A 140 3.81 -20.02 -4.75
C CYS A 140 4.47 -20.64 -5.99
N GLU A 141 5.38 -21.61 -5.81
CA GLU A 141 6.08 -22.28 -6.92
C GLU A 141 5.14 -23.09 -7.80
N HIS A 142 4.06 -23.62 -7.24
CA HIS A 142 3.05 -24.38 -7.98
C HIS A 142 1.88 -23.50 -8.47
N GLY A 143 1.95 -22.17 -8.32
CA GLY A 143 0.88 -21.25 -8.74
C GLY A 143 -0.44 -21.45 -8.00
N LEU A 144 -0.39 -21.98 -6.77
CA LEU A 144 -1.58 -22.25 -5.97
C LEU A 144 -2.02 -21.02 -5.17
N ALA A 145 -3.34 -20.88 -5.03
CA ALA A 145 -3.93 -19.81 -4.23
C ALA A 145 -3.82 -20.09 -2.72
N PRO A 146 -3.82 -19.04 -1.86
CA PRO A 146 -3.76 -19.20 -0.40
C PRO A 146 -5.08 -19.68 0.22
N LYS A 147 -6.12 -19.89 -0.57
CA LYS A 147 -7.45 -20.31 -0.15
C LYS A 147 -8.18 -21.02 -1.28
N GLN A 148 -9.14 -21.83 -0.93
CA GLN A 148 -10.02 -22.52 -1.89
C GLN A 148 -11.14 -21.57 -2.37
N ILE A 149 -11.72 -21.89 -3.52
CA ILE A 149 -12.81 -21.09 -4.10
C ILE A 149 -14.04 -20.97 -3.17
N ALA A 150 -14.31 -21.98 -2.36
CA ALA A 150 -15.40 -22.00 -1.39
C ALA A 150 -15.05 -21.36 -0.05
N THR A 151 -13.80 -20.93 0.16
CA THR A 151 -13.40 -20.27 1.41
C THR A 151 -14.03 -18.87 1.48
N PRO A 152 -14.70 -18.52 2.59
CA PRO A 152 -15.34 -17.21 2.75
C PRO A 152 -14.38 -16.05 2.54
N GLU A 153 -14.93 -14.88 2.19
CA GLU A 153 -14.16 -13.64 2.04
C GLU A 153 -13.31 -13.35 3.28
N TYR A 154 -12.08 -12.87 3.05
CA TYR A 154 -11.08 -12.53 4.07
C TYR A 154 -10.59 -13.67 4.98
N VAL A 155 -11.12 -14.90 4.85
CA VAL A 155 -10.67 -16.07 5.60
C VAL A 155 -9.46 -16.69 4.89
N PRO A 156 -8.28 -16.79 5.52
CA PRO A 156 -7.11 -17.43 4.93
C PRO A 156 -7.10 -18.95 5.23
N VAL A 157 -6.55 -19.74 4.30
CA VAL A 157 -5.99 -21.06 4.58
C VAL A 157 -4.49 -20.91 4.81
N ALA A 158 -3.79 -20.19 3.92
CA ALA A 158 -2.47 -19.64 4.15
C ALA A 158 -2.55 -18.11 4.18
N ASN A 159 -1.71 -17.43 4.95
CA ASN A 159 -1.79 -15.97 5.11
C ASN A 159 -1.48 -15.26 3.79
N TYR A 160 -2.18 -14.17 3.48
CA TYR A 160 -2.02 -13.45 2.23
C TYR A 160 -2.34 -11.96 2.34
N GLY A 161 -1.74 -11.19 1.48
CA GLY A 161 -2.14 -9.86 1.05
C GLY A 161 -2.51 -9.89 -0.43
N TYR A 162 -2.37 -8.77 -1.11
CA TYR A 162 -2.76 -8.62 -2.50
C TYR A 162 -1.67 -7.93 -3.32
N HIS A 163 -1.62 -8.27 -4.60
CA HIS A 163 -1.15 -7.37 -5.64
C HIS A 163 -2.36 -6.68 -6.25
N LEU A 164 -2.26 -5.43 -6.63
CA LEU A 164 -3.38 -4.66 -7.16
C LEU A 164 -2.91 -3.56 -8.13
N ASP A 165 -3.82 -3.10 -8.96
CA ASP A 165 -3.65 -1.91 -9.78
C ASP A 165 -3.99 -0.68 -8.94
N SER A 166 -2.99 0.16 -8.65
CA SER A 166 -3.14 1.29 -7.73
C SER A 166 -4.10 2.37 -8.25
N ALA A 167 -4.14 2.60 -9.56
CA ALA A 167 -5.07 3.57 -10.15
C ALA A 167 -6.52 3.10 -10.01
N LYS A 168 -6.77 1.82 -10.30
CA LYS A 168 -8.09 1.21 -10.10
C LYS A 168 -8.48 1.19 -8.62
N PHE A 169 -7.54 0.91 -7.74
CA PHE A 169 -7.81 0.90 -6.30
C PHE A 169 -8.15 2.28 -5.76
N SER A 170 -7.45 3.33 -6.20
CA SER A 170 -7.79 4.71 -5.82
C SER A 170 -9.20 5.08 -6.28
N SER A 171 -9.55 4.79 -7.54
CA SER A 171 -10.90 5.04 -8.08
C SER A 171 -11.99 4.22 -7.37
N PHE A 172 -11.70 2.97 -7.03
CA PHE A 172 -12.60 2.10 -6.27
C PHE A 172 -12.86 2.65 -4.86
N LEU A 173 -11.82 3.08 -4.17
CA LEU A 173 -11.93 3.68 -2.84
C LEU A 173 -12.69 5.02 -2.89
N GLN A 174 -12.40 5.88 -3.88
CA GLN A 174 -13.13 7.12 -4.10
C GLN A 174 -14.64 6.86 -4.17
N LYS A 175 -15.05 5.96 -5.08
CA LYS A 175 -16.45 5.59 -5.23
C LYS A 175 -17.06 5.07 -3.93
N HIS A 176 -16.36 4.15 -3.25
CA HIS A 176 -16.80 3.58 -1.98
C HIS A 176 -16.95 4.65 -0.89
N CYS A 177 -15.98 5.54 -0.73
CA CYS A 177 -15.99 6.62 0.25
C CYS A 177 -17.16 7.60 0.02
N VAL A 178 -17.37 8.01 -1.22
CA VAL A 178 -18.43 8.97 -1.56
C VAL A 178 -19.81 8.32 -1.46
N GLU A 179 -20.01 7.16 -2.08
CA GLU A 179 -21.35 6.56 -2.19
C GLU A 179 -21.79 5.81 -0.92
N LYS A 180 -20.85 5.25 -0.14
CA LYS A 180 -21.18 4.37 0.99
C LYS A 180 -20.81 4.95 2.34
N LEU A 181 -19.76 5.77 2.41
CA LEU A 181 -19.24 6.27 3.68
C LEU A 181 -19.51 7.75 3.93
N GLY A 182 -20.12 8.46 2.97
CA GLY A 182 -20.54 9.86 3.12
C GLY A 182 -19.34 10.83 3.23
N VAL A 183 -18.25 10.54 2.54
CA VAL A 183 -17.11 11.46 2.40
C VAL A 183 -17.42 12.48 1.32
N THR A 184 -17.20 13.76 1.61
CA THR A 184 -17.31 14.83 0.62
C THR A 184 -16.05 14.88 -0.23
N HIS A 185 -16.20 14.77 -1.55
CA HIS A 185 -15.10 14.87 -2.51
C HIS A 185 -15.10 16.24 -3.17
N VAL A 186 -13.96 16.92 -3.14
CA VAL A 186 -13.74 18.22 -3.79
C VAL A 186 -12.62 18.05 -4.82
N LEU A 187 -12.98 18.18 -6.11
CA LEU A 187 -12.01 18.10 -7.21
C LEU A 187 -11.50 19.52 -7.52
N ALA A 188 -10.38 19.90 -6.92
CA ALA A 188 -9.77 21.22 -7.07
C ALA A 188 -8.29 21.23 -6.68
N ASN A 189 -7.55 22.18 -7.24
CA ASN A 189 -6.17 22.46 -6.81
C ASN A 189 -6.17 23.37 -5.58
N ILE A 190 -5.39 23.01 -4.58
CA ILE A 190 -5.09 23.87 -3.43
C ILE A 190 -4.15 24.97 -3.91
N SER A 191 -4.51 26.23 -3.70
CA SER A 191 -3.72 27.41 -4.09
C SER A 191 -2.97 28.05 -2.93
N GLU A 192 -3.54 28.00 -1.72
CA GLU A 192 -2.95 28.63 -0.55
C GLU A 192 -3.40 27.91 0.73
N ILE A 193 -2.54 27.94 1.75
CA ILE A 193 -2.83 27.41 3.08
C ILE A 193 -2.94 28.59 4.03
N ASN A 194 -4.13 28.79 4.59
CA ASN A 194 -4.41 29.88 5.52
C ASN A 194 -4.22 29.39 6.95
N ALA A 195 -3.47 30.15 7.75
CA ALA A 195 -3.20 29.82 9.14
C ALA A 195 -3.88 30.78 10.12
N HIS A 196 -4.20 30.26 11.29
CA HIS A 196 -4.55 31.07 12.46
C HIS A 196 -3.33 31.83 13.00
N PRO A 197 -3.54 32.87 13.83
CA PRO A 197 -2.42 33.60 14.45
C PRO A 197 -1.47 32.74 15.29
N ASN A 198 -1.92 31.58 15.76
CA ASN A 198 -1.10 30.62 16.52
C ASN A 198 -0.28 29.68 15.63
N GLY A 199 -0.44 29.77 14.30
CA GLY A 199 0.26 28.94 13.32
C GLY A 199 -0.48 27.67 12.88
N ASP A 200 -1.60 27.29 13.52
CA ASP A 200 -2.41 26.14 13.10
C ASP A 200 -3.12 26.47 11.77
N ILE A 201 -3.30 25.46 10.91
CA ILE A 201 -4.02 25.62 9.65
C ILE A 201 -5.49 25.90 9.94
N ALA A 202 -6.03 26.95 9.35
CA ALA A 202 -7.43 27.35 9.44
C ALA A 202 -8.26 26.83 8.26
N SER A 203 -7.72 26.99 7.04
CA SER A 203 -8.41 26.59 5.81
C SER A 203 -7.43 26.39 4.66
N LEU A 204 -7.92 25.71 3.60
CA LEU A 204 -7.23 25.55 2.33
C LEU A 204 -7.98 26.33 1.26
N SER A 205 -7.37 27.35 0.67
CA SER A 205 -7.89 28.07 -0.49
C SER A 205 -7.73 27.22 -1.74
N LEU A 206 -8.72 27.27 -2.61
CA LEU A 206 -8.74 26.54 -3.88
C LEU A 206 -8.54 27.52 -5.04
N HIS A 207 -8.05 27.03 -6.20
CA HIS A 207 -7.98 27.86 -7.41
C HIS A 207 -9.36 28.31 -7.87
N SER A 208 -10.42 27.56 -7.51
CA SER A 208 -11.80 27.89 -7.79
C SER A 208 -12.69 27.42 -6.65
N GLY A 209 -13.64 28.23 -6.23
CA GLY A 209 -14.55 27.93 -5.13
C GLY A 209 -14.18 28.59 -3.80
N GLU A 210 -14.96 28.29 -2.79
CA GLU A 210 -14.73 28.80 -1.43
C GLU A 210 -13.60 28.03 -0.74
N PRO A 211 -12.88 28.65 0.19
CA PRO A 211 -11.89 27.96 1.02
C PRO A 211 -12.54 26.83 1.84
N ILE A 212 -11.80 25.75 2.03
CA ILE A 212 -12.25 24.63 2.86
C ILE A 212 -11.68 24.79 4.26
N GLU A 213 -12.54 25.11 5.21
CA GLU A 213 -12.21 25.20 6.64
C GLU A 213 -12.12 23.83 7.27
N GLY A 214 -11.30 23.67 8.32
CA GLY A 214 -11.14 22.41 9.04
C GLY A 214 -10.60 22.56 10.45
N ASP A 215 -10.94 21.60 11.31
CA ASP A 215 -10.41 21.48 12.67
C ASP A 215 -9.20 20.53 12.72
N LEU A 216 -9.08 19.66 11.72
CA LEU A 216 -7.98 18.71 11.56
C LEU A 216 -7.66 18.55 10.06
N PHE A 217 -6.38 18.69 9.73
CA PHE A 217 -5.89 18.53 8.37
C PHE A 217 -4.96 17.32 8.27
N ILE A 218 -5.13 16.51 7.22
CA ILE A 218 -4.29 15.32 6.95
C ILE A 218 -3.58 15.54 5.62
N ASP A 219 -2.25 15.54 5.66
CA ASP A 219 -1.41 15.70 4.47
C ASP A 219 -1.20 14.35 3.77
N CYS A 220 -1.91 14.14 2.68
CA CYS A 220 -1.76 12.99 1.76
C CYS A 220 -1.28 13.45 0.37
N THR A 221 -0.58 14.57 0.29
CA THR A 221 -0.11 15.18 -0.97
C THR A 221 1.18 14.54 -1.52
N GLY A 222 1.60 13.42 -0.97
CA GLY A 222 2.75 12.65 -1.43
C GLY A 222 4.07 13.44 -1.29
N PHE A 223 4.92 13.37 -2.30
CA PHE A 223 6.22 14.07 -2.29
C PHE A 223 6.11 15.60 -2.27
N ALA A 224 4.97 16.17 -2.66
CA ALA A 224 4.74 17.60 -2.56
C ALA A 224 4.70 18.08 -1.11
N SER A 225 4.20 17.24 -0.18
CA SER A 225 4.13 17.54 1.26
C SER A 225 3.67 18.97 1.55
N LEU A 226 2.49 19.33 1.00
CA LEU A 226 2.04 20.73 0.99
C LEU A 226 1.87 21.29 2.39
N LEU A 227 1.26 20.52 3.30
CA LEU A 227 0.96 20.99 4.64
C LEU A 227 2.19 20.85 5.55
N LEU A 228 2.76 19.65 5.60
CA LEU A 228 3.86 19.37 6.53
C LEU A 228 5.19 19.97 6.06
N GLY A 229 5.57 19.71 4.81
CA GLY A 229 6.86 20.13 4.25
C GLY A 229 6.87 21.60 3.85
N GLN A 230 5.87 22.05 3.05
CA GLN A 230 5.90 23.41 2.50
C GLN A 230 5.35 24.44 3.46
N HIS A 231 4.20 24.21 4.12
CA HIS A 231 3.63 25.20 5.04
C HIS A 231 4.37 25.23 6.39
N TYR A 232 4.46 24.08 7.07
CA TYR A 232 5.14 24.00 8.37
C TYR A 232 6.67 23.96 8.28
N GLN A 233 7.24 23.85 7.07
CA GLN A 233 8.69 23.83 6.85
C GLN A 233 9.40 22.68 7.59
N ILE A 234 8.70 21.56 7.80
CA ILE A 234 9.30 20.35 8.38
C ILE A 234 10.17 19.69 7.30
N PRO A 235 11.49 19.63 7.49
CA PRO A 235 12.39 19.13 6.45
C PRO A 235 12.30 17.61 6.32
N LEU A 236 12.51 17.13 5.10
CA LEU A 236 12.77 15.71 4.87
C LEU A 236 14.12 15.32 5.49
N VAL A 237 14.12 14.32 6.36
CA VAL A 237 15.35 13.78 6.94
C VAL A 237 15.95 12.77 5.97
N SER A 238 17.05 13.13 5.32
CA SER A 238 17.75 12.24 4.38
C SER A 238 18.27 10.98 5.09
N GLN A 239 18.11 9.84 4.45
CA GLN A 239 18.64 8.54 4.89
C GLN A 239 19.60 7.96 3.84
N GLN A 240 20.11 8.78 2.93
CA GLN A 240 20.97 8.33 1.84
C GLN A 240 22.25 7.64 2.29
N ASP A 241 22.77 7.98 3.47
CA ASP A 241 23.96 7.33 4.06
C ASP A 241 23.70 5.86 4.45
N ILE A 242 22.43 5.46 4.55
CA ILE A 242 22.01 4.10 4.93
C ILE A 242 21.27 3.44 3.77
N LEU A 243 20.37 4.18 3.11
CA LEU A 243 19.53 3.73 2.00
C LEU A 243 19.97 4.42 0.72
N PHE A 244 20.85 3.77 -0.04
CA PHE A 244 21.51 4.37 -1.21
C PHE A 244 20.61 4.55 -2.42
N ASN A 245 19.52 3.81 -2.52
CA ASN A 245 18.62 3.87 -3.66
C ASN A 245 17.79 5.17 -3.61
N ASP A 246 17.93 5.98 -4.63
CA ASP A 246 17.33 7.30 -4.75
C ASP A 246 16.47 7.47 -6.01
N THR A 247 16.49 6.48 -6.89
CA THR A 247 15.79 6.55 -8.18
C THR A 247 15.00 5.28 -8.45
N ALA A 248 13.84 5.44 -9.06
CA ALA A 248 13.03 4.33 -9.54
C ALA A 248 12.53 4.57 -10.96
N LEU A 249 12.57 3.51 -11.77
CA LEU A 249 11.90 3.42 -13.07
C LEU A 249 10.82 2.36 -12.97
N ALA A 250 9.62 2.69 -13.44
CA ALA A 250 8.49 1.79 -13.36
C ALA A 250 7.82 1.62 -14.73
N ALA A 251 7.37 0.41 -15.03
CA ALA A 251 6.75 0.06 -16.29
C ALA A 251 5.60 -0.93 -16.10
N GLN A 252 4.60 -0.79 -16.94
CA GLN A 252 3.55 -1.79 -17.13
C GLN A 252 3.98 -2.74 -18.24
N VAL A 253 4.13 -4.02 -17.90
CA VAL A 253 4.65 -5.03 -18.84
C VAL A 253 3.54 -6.05 -19.13
N PRO A 254 3.08 -6.19 -20.39
CA PRO A 254 2.13 -7.23 -20.75
C PRO A 254 2.74 -8.63 -20.56
N TYR A 255 1.89 -9.63 -20.32
CA TYR A 255 2.32 -11.03 -20.43
C TYR A 255 2.65 -11.37 -21.87
N ALA A 256 3.61 -12.28 -22.07
CA ALA A 256 3.96 -12.75 -23.42
C ALA A 256 2.81 -13.57 -24.04
N ARG A 257 2.08 -14.31 -23.22
CA ARG A 257 0.90 -15.07 -23.60
C ARG A 257 -0.22 -14.82 -22.58
N ALA A 258 -1.47 -14.95 -23.05
CA ALA A 258 -2.66 -14.71 -22.20
C ALA A 258 -2.81 -15.72 -21.05
N ASP A 259 -2.19 -16.89 -21.18
CA ASP A 259 -2.21 -17.99 -20.22
C ASP A 259 -0.94 -18.06 -19.35
N ASP A 260 -0.06 -17.09 -19.44
CA ASP A 260 1.11 -17.04 -18.55
C ASP A 260 0.66 -16.95 -17.08
N PRO A 261 1.31 -17.70 -16.18
CA PRO A 261 0.89 -17.75 -14.77
C PRO A 261 1.11 -16.41 -14.07
N VAL A 262 0.13 -16.05 -13.24
CA VAL A 262 0.24 -14.88 -12.36
C VAL A 262 1.00 -15.28 -11.09
N ALA A 263 2.16 -14.68 -10.85
CA ALA A 263 2.94 -14.96 -9.65
C ALA A 263 2.20 -14.48 -8.39
N SER A 264 2.05 -15.36 -7.40
CA SER A 264 1.44 -15.04 -6.11
C SER A 264 2.43 -14.59 -5.04
N ALA A 265 3.64 -14.19 -5.46
CA ALA A 265 4.64 -13.53 -4.64
C ALA A 265 5.22 -12.35 -5.42
N THR A 266 5.60 -11.26 -4.75
CA THR A 266 6.41 -10.22 -5.38
C THR A 266 7.80 -10.80 -5.67
N LEU A 267 8.25 -10.74 -6.92
CA LEU A 267 9.61 -11.11 -7.26
C LEU A 267 10.52 -9.91 -7.01
N ALA A 268 11.56 -10.09 -6.23
CA ALA A 268 12.56 -9.09 -5.90
C ALA A 268 13.94 -9.59 -6.37
N THR A 269 14.41 -9.09 -7.50
CA THR A 269 15.66 -9.55 -8.12
C THR A 269 16.76 -8.54 -7.91
N ALA A 270 17.83 -8.94 -7.22
CA ALA A 270 18.99 -8.09 -7.00
C ALA A 270 19.67 -7.74 -8.34
N GLN A 271 20.17 -6.51 -8.41
CA GLN A 271 20.95 -5.97 -9.52
C GLN A 271 22.25 -5.35 -8.98
N THR A 272 23.19 -5.04 -9.86
CA THR A 272 24.49 -4.48 -9.46
C THR A 272 24.37 -3.18 -8.66
N ALA A 273 23.39 -2.33 -8.99
CA ALA A 273 23.21 -1.02 -8.36
C ALA A 273 21.83 -0.81 -7.72
N GLY A 274 21.11 -1.91 -7.45
CA GLY A 274 19.77 -1.85 -6.90
C GLY A 274 19.02 -3.17 -7.05
N TRP A 275 17.73 -3.13 -7.33
CA TRP A 275 16.90 -4.33 -7.48
C TRP A 275 15.65 -4.07 -8.32
N ILE A 276 15.15 -5.13 -8.94
CA ILE A 276 13.92 -5.10 -9.72
C ILE A 276 12.80 -5.73 -8.91
N TRP A 277 11.65 -5.03 -8.80
CA TRP A 277 10.40 -5.67 -8.40
C TRP A 277 9.60 -6.11 -9.62
N ASP A 278 8.88 -7.22 -9.48
CA ASP A 278 7.93 -7.71 -10.47
C ASP A 278 6.67 -8.20 -9.75
N ILE A 279 5.54 -7.58 -10.08
CA ILE A 279 4.24 -7.77 -9.42
C ILE A 279 3.26 -8.31 -10.46
N GLY A 280 2.76 -9.52 -10.24
CA GLY A 280 1.79 -10.17 -11.11
C GLY A 280 0.37 -9.66 -10.87
N LEU A 281 -0.24 -9.06 -11.90
CA LEU A 281 -1.66 -8.72 -11.97
C LEU A 281 -2.36 -9.59 -13.01
N PRO A 282 -3.70 -9.73 -13.01
CA PRO A 282 -4.40 -10.63 -13.93
C PRO A 282 -4.12 -10.40 -15.43
N HIS A 283 -3.82 -9.17 -15.85
CA HIS A 283 -3.69 -8.81 -17.26
C HIS A 283 -2.31 -8.27 -17.66
N ARG A 284 -1.44 -8.01 -16.69
CA ARG A 284 -0.11 -7.45 -16.88
C ARG A 284 0.75 -7.65 -15.66
N ARG A 285 2.00 -7.28 -15.76
CA ARG A 285 2.90 -7.16 -14.61
C ARG A 285 3.22 -5.69 -14.35
N GLY A 286 3.36 -5.34 -13.06
CA GLY A 286 3.98 -4.09 -12.64
C GLY A 286 5.44 -4.34 -12.34
N VAL A 287 6.33 -3.81 -13.17
CA VAL A 287 7.77 -4.04 -13.04
C VAL A 287 8.47 -2.71 -12.79
N GLY A 288 9.45 -2.72 -11.91
CA GLY A 288 10.25 -1.53 -11.71
C GLY A 288 11.65 -1.82 -11.19
N TYR A 289 12.56 -0.90 -11.47
CA TYR A 289 13.94 -0.93 -11.06
C TYR A 289 14.21 0.21 -10.08
N VAL A 290 14.54 -0.15 -8.85
CA VAL A 290 15.01 0.79 -7.81
C VAL A 290 16.52 0.73 -7.78
N TYR A 291 17.21 1.87 -7.89
CA TYR A 291 18.65 1.89 -7.96
C TYR A 291 19.27 3.16 -7.36
N SER A 292 20.57 3.09 -7.11
CA SER A 292 21.38 4.25 -6.72
C SER A 292 21.94 4.96 -7.95
N SER A 293 21.56 6.21 -8.15
CA SER A 293 22.06 7.04 -9.27
C SER A 293 23.56 7.33 -9.20
N ALA A 294 24.19 7.15 -8.02
CA ALA A 294 25.63 7.25 -7.84
C ALA A 294 26.39 6.06 -8.44
N HIS A 295 25.72 4.92 -8.69
CA HIS A 295 26.37 3.67 -9.13
C HIS A 295 25.91 3.21 -10.51
N THR A 296 24.89 3.82 -11.09
CA THR A 296 24.43 3.53 -12.45
C THR A 296 23.67 4.73 -13.03
N THR A 297 23.61 4.77 -14.36
CA THR A 297 22.82 5.75 -15.11
C THR A 297 21.59 5.06 -15.73
N ARG A 298 20.63 5.87 -16.16
CA ARG A 298 19.47 5.39 -16.95
C ARG A 298 19.90 4.68 -18.22
#